data_a1ec4bd27061f65869b597244ccdb835
#
_entry.id   a1ec4bd27061f65869b597244ccdb835
#
_cell.length_a   1.000
_cell.length_b   1.000
_cell.length_c   1.000
_cell.angle_alpha   90.00
_cell.angle_beta   90.00
_cell.angle_gamma   90.00
#
_symmetry.space_group_name_H-M   'P 1'
#
loop_
_entity.id
_entity.type
_entity.pdbx_description
1 polymer ?
#
loop_
_entity_poly.entity_id
_entity_poly.type
_entity_poly.pdbx_seq_one_letter_code
_entity_poly.pdbx_strand_id
1 'polypeptide(L)' 'MTPNQEKELISKLRQPIHINYISKYILKVDMDETKEILQKYIDEGILVESKIANGYYGIKSLK' A
#
# COMPACT_ATOMS: atom_id res chain seq x y z
N MET A 1 -8.09 8.64 -6.46
CA MET A 1 -6.89 9.07 -5.73
C MET A 1 -6.10 10.00 -6.62
N THR A 2 -5.60 11.08 -6.08
CA THR A 2 -4.85 12.04 -6.88
C THR A 2 -3.42 11.57 -7.08
N PRO A 3 -2.72 12.10 -8.09
CA PRO A 3 -1.33 11.73 -8.28
C PRO A 3 -0.44 12.03 -7.07
N ASN A 4 -0.75 13.09 -6.33
CA ASN A 4 0.04 13.39 -5.14
C ASN A 4 -0.17 12.35 -4.06
N GLN A 5 -1.39 11.86 -3.88
CA GLN A 5 -1.66 10.81 -2.92
C GLN A 5 -0.98 9.50 -3.32
N GLU A 6 -0.95 9.23 -4.61
CA GLU A 6 -0.29 8.04 -5.09
C GLU A 6 1.22 8.09 -4.82
N LYS A 7 1.83 9.22 -5.07
CA LYS A 7 3.25 9.39 -4.79
C LYS A 7 3.54 9.26 -3.30
N GLU A 8 2.68 9.83 -2.49
CA GLU A 8 2.86 9.75 -1.05
C GLU A 8 2.72 8.31 -0.57
N LEU A 9 1.76 7.58 -1.09
CA LEU A 9 1.57 6.18 -0.73
C LEU A 9 2.82 5.38 -1.06
N ILE A 10 3.32 5.51 -2.28
CA ILE A 10 4.48 4.75 -2.71
C ILE A 10 5.70 5.14 -1.88
N SER A 11 5.86 6.42 -1.61
CA SER A 11 6.99 6.88 -0.82
C SER A 11 6.97 6.28 0.58
N LYS A 12 5.79 6.22 1.20
CA LYS A 12 5.70 5.69 2.54
C LYS A 12 5.83 4.18 2.58
N LEU A 13 5.50 3.50 1.50
CA LEU A 13 5.58 2.06 1.44
C LEU A 13 6.97 1.56 1.06
N ARG A 14 7.97 2.42 1.07
CA ARG A 14 9.34 1.98 0.89
C ARG A 14 9.77 1.02 1.99
N GLN A 15 9.08 1.04 3.12
CA GLN A 15 9.24 0.00 4.12
C GLN A 15 7.87 -0.60 4.38
N PRO A 16 7.79 -1.85 4.81
CA PRO A 16 6.50 -2.49 5.00
C PRO A 16 5.66 -1.77 6.03
N ILE A 17 4.39 -1.54 5.71
CA ILE A 17 3.47 -0.86 6.60
C ILE A 17 2.19 -1.68 6.67
N HIS A 18 1.62 -1.78 7.87
CA HIS A 18 0.41 -2.56 8.06
C HIS A 18 -0.78 -1.88 7.38
N ILE A 19 -1.69 -2.69 6.86
CA ILE A 19 -2.82 -2.18 6.11
C ILE A 19 -3.70 -1.25 6.95
N ASN A 20 -3.79 -1.50 8.26
CA ASN A 20 -4.58 -0.61 9.12
C ASN A 20 -4.00 0.80 9.14
N TYR A 21 -2.68 0.90 9.20
CA TYR A 21 -2.03 2.20 9.17
C TYR A 21 -2.24 2.87 7.81
N ILE A 22 -2.14 2.09 6.74
CA ILE A 22 -2.36 2.63 5.40
C ILE A 22 -3.77 3.19 5.28
N SER A 23 -4.75 2.42 5.75
CA SER A 23 -6.13 2.83 5.66
C SER A 23 -6.40 4.10 6.47
N LYS A 24 -5.84 4.17 7.68
CA LYS A 24 -6.15 5.27 8.58
C LYS A 24 -5.36 6.53 8.30
N TYR A 25 -4.08 6.38 8.00
CA TYR A 25 -3.18 7.54 8.02
C TYR A 25 -2.66 7.93 6.66
N ILE A 26 -2.70 7.03 5.70
CA ILE A 26 -2.18 7.33 4.37
C ILE A 26 -3.33 7.58 3.40
N LEU A 27 -4.21 6.62 3.25
CA LEU A 27 -5.32 6.75 2.30
C LEU A 27 -6.54 7.42 2.92
N LYS A 28 -6.73 7.21 4.22
CA LYS A 28 -7.85 7.80 4.95
C LYS A 28 -9.19 7.39 4.35
N VAL A 29 -9.29 6.11 4.00
CA VAL A 29 -10.52 5.53 3.48
C VAL A 29 -10.78 4.25 4.26
N ASP A 30 -11.95 3.65 4.06
CA ASP A 30 -12.28 2.44 4.81
C ASP A 30 -11.45 1.26 4.34
N MET A 31 -11.54 0.17 5.08
CA MET A 31 -10.70 -1.00 4.82
C MET A 31 -11.01 -1.63 3.48
N ASP A 32 -12.27 -1.69 3.10
CA ASP A 32 -12.63 -2.30 1.82
C ASP A 32 -12.03 -1.53 0.65
N GLU A 33 -12.11 -0.22 0.70
CA GLU A 33 -11.54 0.59 -0.37
C GLU A 33 -10.02 0.51 -0.34
N THR A 34 -9.44 0.45 0.85
CA THR A 34 -7.99 0.29 0.96
C THR A 34 -7.54 -0.99 0.29
N LYS A 35 -8.26 -2.08 0.53
CA LYS A 35 -7.89 -3.36 -0.08
C LYS A 35 -7.97 -3.30 -1.60
N GLU A 36 -8.99 -2.62 -2.12
CA GLU A 36 -9.13 -2.48 -3.56
C GLU A 36 -7.98 -1.70 -4.15
N ILE A 37 -7.62 -0.61 -3.52
CA ILE A 37 -6.52 0.23 -4.00
C ILE A 37 -5.21 -0.54 -3.98
N LEU A 38 -4.94 -1.23 -2.87
CA LEU A 38 -3.70 -1.97 -2.75
C LEU A 38 -3.65 -3.13 -3.73
N GLN A 39 -4.79 -3.81 -3.94
CA GLN A 39 -4.82 -4.91 -4.89
C GLN A 39 -4.54 -4.42 -6.30
N LYS A 40 -5.04 -3.25 -6.65
CA LYS A 40 -4.76 -2.67 -7.95
C LYS A 40 -3.26 -2.49 -8.15
N TYR A 41 -2.58 -1.96 -7.14
CA TYR A 41 -1.14 -1.76 -7.26
C TYR A 41 -0.38 -3.08 -7.26
N ILE A 42 -0.88 -4.07 -6.54
CA ILE A 42 -0.26 -5.40 -6.59
C ILE A 42 -0.40 -5.99 -7.99
N ASP A 43 -1.58 -5.85 -8.59
CA ASP A 43 -1.81 -6.35 -9.94
C ASP A 43 -0.91 -5.65 -10.95
N GLU A 44 -0.61 -4.38 -10.71
CA GLU A 44 0.25 -3.63 -11.61
C GLU A 44 1.73 -3.90 -11.36
N GLY A 45 2.05 -4.69 -10.34
CA GLY A 45 3.44 -5.01 -10.04
C GLY A 45 4.19 -3.96 -9.27
N ILE A 46 3.48 -3.02 -8.67
CA ILE A 46 4.13 -1.94 -7.91
C ILE A 46 4.30 -2.33 -6.45
N LEU A 47 3.31 -3.01 -5.88
CA LEU A 47 3.33 -3.38 -4.47
C LEU A 47 3.30 -4.89 -4.30
N VAL A 48 3.75 -5.35 -3.14
CA VAL A 48 3.60 -6.75 -2.74
C VAL A 48 3.21 -6.80 -1.28
N GLU A 49 2.50 -7.84 -0.93
CA GLU A 49 2.20 -8.12 0.47
C GLU A 49 3.36 -8.90 1.05
N SER A 50 3.76 -8.54 2.27
CA SER A 50 4.87 -9.23 2.92
C SER A 50 4.50 -10.69 3.18
N LYS A 51 5.42 -11.58 2.90
CA LYS A 51 5.21 -13.00 3.18
C LYS A 51 5.53 -13.34 4.61
N ILE A 52 6.24 -12.47 5.28
CA ILE A 52 6.66 -12.73 6.65
C ILE A 52 5.62 -12.25 7.63
N ALA A 53 4.98 -11.11 7.35
CA ALA A 53 4.00 -10.54 8.25
C ALA A 53 2.73 -10.26 7.47
N ASN A 54 1.65 -10.97 7.79
CA ASN A 54 0.39 -10.76 7.09
C ASN A 54 -0.13 -9.35 7.32
N GLY A 55 -0.67 -8.77 6.27
CA GLY A 55 -1.24 -7.43 6.37
C GLY A 55 -0.24 -6.32 6.16
N TYR A 56 1.03 -6.62 5.99
CA TYR A 56 2.04 -5.61 5.70
C TYR A 56 2.29 -5.54 4.21
N TYR A 57 2.32 -4.32 3.70
CA TYR A 57 2.50 -4.08 2.27
C TYR A 57 3.70 -3.18 2.04
N GLY A 58 4.40 -3.39 0.96
CA GLY A 58 5.55 -2.57 0.61
C GLY A 58 5.75 -2.55 -0.89
N ILE A 59 6.73 -1.74 -1.33
CA ILE A 59 7.04 -1.64 -2.75
C ILE A 59 7.71 -2.91 -3.20
N LYS A 60 7.29 -3.41 -4.36
CA LYS A 60 7.94 -4.56 -4.94
C LYS A 60 9.33 -4.18 -5.37
N SER A 61 10.22 -4.88 -5.47
CA SER A 61 11.45 -4.63 -6.08
C SER A 61 12.23 -3.54 -5.60
N LEU A 62 12.75 -3.74 -4.55
CA LEU A 62 13.70 -2.86 -4.10
C LEU A 62 15.00 -3.42 -4.38
N LYS A 63 15.53 -3.29 -5.36
CA LYS A 63 16.84 -3.85 -5.57
C LYS A 63 17.89 -2.82 -5.45
#